data_c8041df3920c6d3317c9f3e5c1195ced
#
_entry.id   c8041df3920c6d3317c9f3e5c1195ced
#
_cell.length_a   1.000
_cell.length_b   1.000
_cell.length_c   1.000
_cell.angle_alpha   90.00
_cell.angle_beta   90.00
_cell.angle_gamma   90.00
#
_symmetry.space_group_name_H-M   'P 1'
#
loop_
_entity.id
_entity.type
_entity.pdbx_description
1 polymer ?
#
loop_
_entity_poly.entity_id
_entity_poly.type
_entity_poly.pdbx_seq_one_letter_code
_entity_poly.pdbx_strand_id
1 'polypeptide(L)'
;MSYKIAPSILAADYANFASELARIDASGAEYVHIDIMDGQFVPNISWGADVVASMRKHSKLVFDCHLMVVDPERYVDAYAQAGADIMTIHVEATRHIHGALQKIKAAGMKAGVVINPGTPVEALIPVLDLVDQVLIMTVNPGFGGQAFIPEIMSKVERVVELREKGGYSFDIEVDGGVDNNTIAACAKAGANVFVAGSYLFKNPDLTAQVQTLRDAIDA
;
A
#
# COMPACT_ATOMS: atom_id res chain seq x y z
N MET A 1 -1.92 18.05 -4.69
CA MET A 1 -2.06 16.91 -3.74
C MET A 1 -0.80 16.86 -2.90
N SER A 2 -0.87 16.46 -1.63
CA SER A 2 0.33 16.22 -0.80
C SER A 2 0.85 14.81 -1.08
N TYR A 3 2.16 14.66 -1.21
CA TYR A 3 2.82 13.37 -1.31
C TYR A 3 2.91 12.71 0.07
N LYS A 4 2.74 11.39 0.13
CA LYS A 4 2.75 10.58 1.33
C LYS A 4 3.77 9.45 1.19
N ILE A 5 4.59 9.25 2.21
CA ILE A 5 5.53 8.13 2.27
C ILE A 5 4.94 7.07 3.20
N ALA A 6 4.95 5.83 2.74
CA ALA A 6 4.39 4.66 3.41
C ALA A 6 5.49 3.59 3.62
N PRO A 7 6.28 3.66 4.72
CA PRO A 7 7.26 2.62 5.02
C PRO A 7 6.59 1.25 5.16
N SER A 8 7.02 0.26 4.33
CA SER A 8 6.54 -1.11 4.46
C SER A 8 7.31 -1.85 5.55
N ILE A 9 6.61 -2.21 6.63
CA ILE A 9 7.18 -2.97 7.74
C ILE A 9 7.57 -4.41 7.37
N LEU A 10 7.27 -4.86 6.16
CA LEU A 10 7.78 -6.14 5.62
C LEU A 10 9.32 -6.17 5.58
N ALA A 11 9.96 -5.00 5.54
CA ALA A 11 11.43 -4.88 5.55
C ALA A 11 12.02 -4.57 6.95
N ALA A 12 11.18 -4.45 7.98
CA ALA A 12 11.57 -4.14 9.35
C ALA A 12 12.09 -5.37 10.13
N ASP A 13 12.62 -5.16 11.31
CA ASP A 13 12.94 -6.24 12.25
C ASP A 13 11.67 -6.73 12.97
N TYR A 14 11.17 -7.89 12.59
CA TYR A 14 9.92 -8.49 13.11
C TYR A 14 9.97 -8.79 14.60
N ALA A 15 11.17 -9.01 15.18
CA ALA A 15 11.32 -9.24 16.61
C ALA A 15 11.16 -7.95 17.43
N ASN A 16 11.21 -6.78 16.78
CA ASN A 16 11.27 -5.47 17.42
C ASN A 16 10.26 -4.46 16.85
N PHE A 17 9.05 -4.88 16.44
CA PHE A 17 8.06 -4.01 15.82
C PHE A 17 7.77 -2.71 16.60
N ALA A 18 7.75 -2.75 17.94
CA ALA A 18 7.49 -1.55 18.72
C ALA A 18 8.56 -0.46 18.49
N SER A 19 9.85 -0.83 18.41
CA SER A 19 10.93 0.12 18.12
C SER A 19 10.95 0.55 16.65
N GLU A 20 10.62 -0.34 15.73
CA GLU A 20 10.51 -0.01 14.31
C GLU A 20 9.37 0.97 14.03
N LEU A 21 8.22 0.79 14.67
CA LEU A 21 7.10 1.74 14.59
C LEU A 21 7.47 3.11 15.18
N ALA A 22 8.20 3.15 16.30
CA ALA A 22 8.68 4.40 16.86
C ALA A 22 9.65 5.14 15.90
N ARG A 23 10.49 4.39 15.15
CA ARG A 23 11.36 4.96 14.10
C ARG A 23 10.54 5.52 12.94
N ILE A 24 9.48 4.82 12.52
CA ILE A 24 8.57 5.29 11.46
C ILE A 24 7.84 6.55 11.94
N ASP A 25 7.28 6.57 13.15
CA ASP A 25 6.58 7.74 13.70
C ASP A 25 7.49 8.98 13.76
N ALA A 26 8.78 8.79 14.09
CA ALA A 26 9.77 9.87 14.15
C ALA A 26 10.24 10.35 12.78
N SER A 27 10.03 9.57 11.71
CA SER A 27 10.59 9.85 10.37
C SER A 27 9.85 10.93 9.59
N GLY A 28 8.64 11.31 10.02
CA GLY A 28 7.76 12.20 9.27
C GLY A 28 7.00 11.52 8.13
N ALA A 29 6.96 10.17 8.10
CA ALA A 29 6.08 9.41 7.23
C ALA A 29 4.61 9.57 7.65
N GLU A 30 3.68 9.38 6.71
CA GLU A 30 2.24 9.51 6.97
C GLU A 30 1.57 8.18 7.25
N TYR A 31 2.09 7.09 6.69
CA TYR A 31 1.50 5.76 6.74
C TYR A 31 2.47 4.75 7.34
N VAL A 32 1.91 3.64 7.79
CA VAL A 32 2.63 2.36 7.98
C VAL A 32 1.99 1.39 7.01
N HIS A 33 2.74 0.94 5.99
CA HIS A 33 2.25 -0.05 5.04
C HIS A 33 2.50 -1.46 5.58
N ILE A 34 1.46 -2.29 5.57
CA ILE A 34 1.43 -3.59 6.25
C ILE A 34 1.02 -4.66 5.24
N ASP A 35 2.00 -5.40 4.74
CA ASP A 35 1.83 -6.47 3.77
C ASP A 35 1.36 -7.77 4.44
N ILE A 36 0.16 -8.22 4.11
CA ILE A 36 -0.48 -9.44 4.63
C ILE A 36 -0.48 -10.51 3.54
N MET A 37 0.12 -11.67 3.84
CA MET A 37 0.33 -12.75 2.89
C MET A 37 -0.10 -14.09 3.50
N ASP A 38 -0.81 -14.93 2.74
CA ASP A 38 -1.40 -16.20 3.21
C ASP A 38 -0.72 -17.46 2.67
N GLY A 39 0.30 -17.33 1.83
CA GLY A 39 0.95 -18.47 1.18
C GLY A 39 0.13 -19.12 0.07
N GLN A 40 -1.02 -18.53 -0.33
CA GLN A 40 -1.89 -19.03 -1.40
C GLN A 40 -1.98 -18.02 -2.55
N PHE A 41 -2.37 -16.79 -2.28
CA PHE A 41 -2.38 -15.73 -3.28
C PHE A 41 -0.96 -15.39 -3.74
N VAL A 42 -0.02 -15.33 -2.79
CA VAL A 42 1.44 -15.24 -3.03
C VAL A 42 2.15 -16.36 -2.29
N PRO A 43 3.36 -16.80 -2.72
CA PRO A 43 4.04 -17.96 -2.14
C PRO A 43 4.72 -17.69 -0.79
N ASN A 44 4.51 -16.53 -0.19
CA ASN A 44 5.04 -16.12 1.11
C ASN A 44 3.93 -16.03 2.16
N ILE A 45 4.29 -16.14 3.43
CA ILE A 45 3.39 -15.96 4.58
C ILE A 45 3.97 -14.85 5.45
N SER A 46 3.16 -13.87 5.84
CA SER A 46 3.57 -12.86 6.79
C SER A 46 2.85 -13.02 8.14
N TRP A 47 2.04 -12.10 8.54
CA TRP A 47 1.34 -12.08 9.83
C TRP A 47 -0.16 -11.82 9.65
N GLY A 48 -0.93 -12.13 10.71
CA GLY A 48 -2.37 -11.94 10.75
C GLY A 48 -2.81 -10.70 11.52
N ALA A 49 -4.13 -10.53 11.66
CA ALA A 49 -4.77 -9.39 12.30
C ALA A 49 -4.34 -9.17 13.77
N ASP A 50 -4.03 -10.24 14.53
CA ASP A 50 -3.59 -10.13 15.93
C ASP A 50 -2.25 -9.39 16.05
N VAL A 51 -1.34 -9.59 15.08
CA VAL A 51 -0.06 -8.85 15.03
C VAL A 51 -0.33 -7.38 14.73
N VAL A 52 -1.22 -7.08 13.78
CA VAL A 52 -1.63 -5.70 13.47
C VAL A 52 -2.25 -5.02 14.70
N ALA A 53 -3.14 -5.69 15.43
CA ALA A 53 -3.72 -5.19 16.66
C ALA A 53 -2.68 -4.92 17.76
N SER A 54 -1.63 -5.75 17.82
CA SER A 54 -0.50 -5.52 18.72
C SER A 54 0.31 -4.30 18.32
N MET A 55 0.60 -4.14 17.03
CA MET A 55 1.32 -2.99 16.47
C MET A 55 0.57 -1.67 16.63
N ARG A 56 -0.78 -1.68 16.49
CA ARG A 56 -1.61 -0.48 16.58
C ARG A 56 -1.40 0.32 17.90
N LYS A 57 -1.04 -0.36 18.98
CA LYS A 57 -0.80 0.26 20.30
C LYS A 57 0.46 1.14 20.31
N HIS A 58 1.36 0.98 19.33
CA HIS A 58 2.66 1.62 19.28
C HIS A 58 2.79 2.74 18.24
N SER A 59 1.76 2.97 17.42
CA SER A 59 1.76 4.08 16.45
C SER A 59 0.36 4.67 16.29
N LYS A 60 0.30 5.96 15.91
CA LYS A 60 -0.94 6.66 15.55
C LYS A 60 -1.02 6.98 14.05
N LEU A 61 -0.01 6.62 13.28
CA LEU A 61 -0.01 6.78 11.83
C LEU A 61 -1.12 5.95 11.19
N VAL A 62 -1.46 6.27 9.97
CA VAL A 62 -2.43 5.50 9.19
C VAL A 62 -1.87 4.09 8.95
N PHE A 63 -2.61 3.06 9.36
CA PHE A 63 -2.30 1.66 9.07
C PHE A 63 -2.96 1.28 7.77
N ASP A 64 -2.16 1.18 6.72
CA ASP A 64 -2.55 0.76 5.39
C ASP A 64 -2.26 -0.74 5.22
N CYS A 65 -3.29 -1.56 5.35
CA CYS A 65 -3.20 -3.01 5.28
C CYS A 65 -3.44 -3.50 3.84
N HIS A 66 -2.37 -3.95 3.18
CA HIS A 66 -2.39 -4.54 1.85
C HIS A 66 -2.54 -6.06 1.94
N LEU A 67 -3.69 -6.58 1.56
CA LEU A 67 -4.03 -8.00 1.67
C LEU A 67 -3.74 -8.77 0.38
N MET A 68 -2.63 -9.47 0.35
CA MET A 68 -2.26 -10.47 -0.65
C MET A 68 -2.73 -11.86 -0.19
N VAL A 69 -4.05 -12.02 -0.07
CA VAL A 69 -4.70 -13.24 0.46
C VAL A 69 -5.90 -13.63 -0.41
N VAL A 70 -6.22 -14.91 -0.48
CA VAL A 70 -7.41 -15.41 -1.16
C VAL A 70 -8.67 -15.09 -0.34
N ASP A 71 -9.76 -14.70 -1.02
CA ASP A 71 -11.06 -14.34 -0.43
C ASP A 71 -10.91 -13.27 0.71
N PRO A 72 -10.30 -12.08 0.45
CA PRO A 72 -9.96 -11.09 1.48
C PRO A 72 -11.19 -10.56 2.25
N GLU A 73 -12.38 -10.62 1.68
CA GLU A 73 -13.65 -10.23 2.32
C GLU A 73 -13.97 -11.02 3.61
N ARG A 74 -13.33 -12.18 3.79
CA ARG A 74 -13.46 -13.00 5.00
C ARG A 74 -12.77 -12.37 6.21
N TYR A 75 -11.80 -11.50 5.98
CA TYR A 75 -10.94 -10.93 7.03
C TYR A 75 -11.29 -9.49 7.40
N VAL A 76 -12.26 -8.86 6.74
CA VAL A 76 -12.63 -7.45 6.92
C VAL A 76 -12.87 -7.10 8.39
N ASP A 77 -13.70 -7.90 9.08
CA ASP A 77 -14.05 -7.63 10.48
C ASP A 77 -12.85 -7.76 11.43
N ALA A 78 -11.94 -8.70 11.14
CA ALA A 78 -10.72 -8.91 11.94
C ALA A 78 -9.74 -7.73 11.79
N TYR A 79 -9.53 -7.21 10.57
CA TYR A 79 -8.64 -6.07 10.35
C TYR A 79 -9.24 -4.75 10.84
N ALA A 80 -10.57 -4.57 10.75
CA ALA A 80 -11.24 -3.44 11.37
C ALA A 80 -11.04 -3.43 12.90
N GLN A 81 -11.22 -4.58 13.56
CA GLN A 81 -10.98 -4.73 15.00
C GLN A 81 -9.49 -4.57 15.37
N ALA A 82 -8.59 -4.96 14.48
CA ALA A 82 -7.15 -4.77 14.67
C ALA A 82 -6.72 -3.30 14.56
N GLY A 83 -7.58 -2.42 14.07
CA GLY A 83 -7.32 -0.99 13.94
C GLY A 83 -6.65 -0.61 12.63
N ALA A 84 -6.88 -1.35 11.54
CA ALA A 84 -6.56 -0.92 10.20
C ALA A 84 -7.38 0.33 9.83
N ASP A 85 -6.72 1.33 9.24
CA ASP A 85 -7.39 2.54 8.74
C ASP A 85 -7.79 2.39 7.28
N ILE A 86 -6.96 1.71 6.50
CA ILE A 86 -7.18 1.37 5.09
C ILE A 86 -7.03 -0.14 4.94
N MET A 87 -7.91 -0.76 4.17
CA MET A 87 -7.78 -2.15 3.76
C MET A 87 -7.80 -2.22 2.24
N THR A 88 -6.65 -2.57 1.65
CA THR A 88 -6.43 -2.66 0.21
C THR A 88 -6.43 -4.12 -0.23
N ILE A 89 -7.30 -4.46 -1.20
CA ILE A 89 -7.50 -5.84 -1.66
C ILE A 89 -7.31 -5.96 -3.17
N HIS A 90 -6.75 -7.09 -3.60
CA HIS A 90 -6.53 -7.39 -5.01
C HIS A 90 -7.84 -7.72 -5.74
N VAL A 91 -8.03 -7.15 -6.94
CA VAL A 91 -9.15 -7.53 -7.82
C VAL A 91 -9.08 -9.01 -8.19
N GLU A 92 -7.87 -9.58 -8.24
CA GLU A 92 -7.60 -10.97 -8.59
C GLU A 92 -7.89 -11.95 -7.44
N ALA A 93 -8.02 -11.45 -6.21
CA ALA A 93 -8.11 -12.27 -5.00
C ALA A 93 -9.55 -12.66 -4.62
N THR A 94 -10.55 -12.04 -5.23
CA THR A 94 -11.97 -12.28 -4.93
C THR A 94 -12.83 -12.33 -6.19
N ARG A 95 -13.93 -13.10 -6.12
CA ARG A 95 -14.93 -13.14 -7.18
C ARG A 95 -15.97 -12.00 -7.07
N HIS A 96 -15.98 -11.29 -5.95
CA HIS A 96 -17.02 -10.32 -5.59
C HIS A 96 -16.40 -8.99 -5.12
N ILE A 97 -15.47 -8.43 -5.89
CA ILE A 97 -14.69 -7.23 -5.52
C ILE A 97 -15.59 -6.08 -5.06
N HIS A 98 -16.69 -5.79 -5.76
CA HIS A 98 -17.63 -4.72 -5.41
C HIS A 98 -18.20 -4.92 -3.99
N GLY A 99 -18.73 -6.12 -3.69
CA GLY A 99 -19.29 -6.46 -2.38
C GLY A 99 -18.21 -6.43 -1.26
N ALA A 100 -17.00 -6.86 -1.57
CA ALA A 100 -15.88 -6.82 -0.64
C ALA A 100 -15.52 -5.37 -0.25
N LEU A 101 -15.42 -4.46 -1.21
CA LEU A 101 -15.15 -3.03 -0.97
C LEU A 101 -16.29 -2.37 -0.16
N GLN A 102 -17.56 -2.69 -0.46
CA GLN A 102 -18.69 -2.22 0.35
C GLN A 102 -18.58 -2.71 1.80
N LYS A 103 -18.19 -3.98 2.01
CA LYS A 103 -18.00 -4.54 3.36
C LYS A 103 -16.88 -3.81 4.12
N ILE A 104 -15.77 -3.49 3.46
CA ILE A 104 -14.66 -2.72 4.07
C ILE A 104 -15.16 -1.34 4.55
N LYS A 105 -15.90 -0.61 3.69
CA LYS A 105 -16.47 0.70 4.06
C LYS A 105 -17.49 0.58 5.19
N ALA A 106 -18.34 -0.44 5.17
CA ALA A 106 -19.32 -0.68 6.23
C ALA A 106 -18.67 -1.00 7.59
N ALA A 107 -17.46 -1.57 7.59
CA ALA A 107 -16.66 -1.81 8.78
C ALA A 107 -15.92 -0.55 9.29
N GLY A 108 -16.06 0.60 8.63
CA GLY A 108 -15.48 1.88 9.04
C GLY A 108 -14.07 2.15 8.53
N MET A 109 -13.51 1.27 7.71
CA MET A 109 -12.20 1.48 7.07
C MET A 109 -12.35 2.18 5.72
N LYS A 110 -11.28 2.84 5.27
CA LYS A 110 -11.14 3.24 3.87
C LYS A 110 -10.92 2.00 3.00
N ALA A 111 -11.58 1.99 1.83
CA ALA A 111 -11.47 0.89 0.89
C ALA A 111 -10.40 1.15 -0.15
N GLY A 112 -9.38 0.29 -0.20
CA GLY A 112 -8.36 0.27 -1.23
C GLY A 112 -8.57 -0.89 -2.20
N VAL A 113 -8.24 -0.67 -3.47
CA VAL A 113 -8.22 -1.71 -4.50
C VAL A 113 -6.85 -1.76 -5.16
N VAL A 114 -6.35 -2.95 -5.47
CA VAL A 114 -5.04 -3.12 -6.09
C VAL A 114 -5.08 -4.06 -7.29
N ILE A 115 -4.19 -3.81 -8.26
CA ILE A 115 -3.92 -4.69 -9.40
C ILE A 115 -2.46 -5.10 -9.49
N ASN A 116 -2.26 -6.34 -9.92
CA ASN A 116 -0.94 -6.89 -10.26
C ASN A 116 -0.37 -6.29 -11.58
N PRO A 117 0.95 -6.43 -11.82
CA PRO A 117 1.57 -5.99 -13.07
C PRO A 117 0.91 -6.57 -14.34
N GLY A 118 0.40 -7.80 -14.27
CA GLY A 118 -0.27 -8.47 -15.39
C GLY A 118 -1.74 -8.09 -15.61
N THR A 119 -2.40 -7.42 -14.67
CA THR A 119 -3.84 -7.11 -14.73
C THR A 119 -4.07 -5.75 -15.40
N PRO A 120 -4.99 -5.64 -16.37
CA PRO A 120 -5.30 -4.36 -17.02
C PRO A 120 -6.00 -3.39 -16.06
N VAL A 121 -5.78 -2.08 -16.24
CA VAL A 121 -6.40 -1.01 -15.44
C VAL A 121 -7.93 -1.02 -15.56
N GLU A 122 -8.46 -1.49 -16.68
CA GLU A 122 -9.89 -1.61 -16.95
C GLU A 122 -10.62 -2.48 -15.93
N ALA A 123 -9.94 -3.40 -15.25
CA ALA A 123 -10.51 -4.19 -14.15
C ALA A 123 -10.94 -3.35 -12.94
N LEU A 124 -10.39 -2.15 -12.79
CA LEU A 124 -10.73 -1.21 -11.72
C LEU A 124 -11.98 -0.39 -12.01
N ILE A 125 -12.30 -0.15 -13.29
CA ILE A 125 -13.36 0.79 -13.71
C ILE A 125 -14.70 0.54 -12.98
N PRO A 126 -15.16 -0.71 -12.80
CA PRO A 126 -16.46 -0.97 -12.15
C PRO A 126 -16.55 -0.59 -10.67
N VAL A 127 -15.43 -0.23 -10.03
CA VAL A 127 -15.36 0.00 -8.58
C VAL A 127 -14.68 1.32 -8.18
N LEU A 128 -14.27 2.16 -9.15
CA LEU A 128 -13.56 3.42 -8.88
C LEU A 128 -14.40 4.43 -8.07
N ASP A 129 -15.71 4.35 -8.12
CA ASP A 129 -16.62 5.21 -7.34
C ASP A 129 -16.73 4.79 -5.87
N LEU A 130 -16.27 3.60 -5.52
CA LEU A 130 -16.34 3.05 -4.16
C LEU A 130 -15.04 3.25 -3.37
N VAL A 131 -13.90 3.44 -4.06
CA VAL A 131 -12.59 3.35 -3.41
C VAL A 131 -12.07 4.69 -2.93
N ASP A 132 -11.29 4.63 -1.86
CA ASP A 132 -10.57 5.76 -1.28
C ASP A 132 -9.07 5.73 -1.68
N GLN A 133 -8.58 4.57 -2.18
CA GLN A 133 -7.20 4.34 -2.61
C GLN A 133 -7.15 3.33 -3.76
N VAL A 134 -6.30 3.59 -4.75
CA VAL A 134 -5.93 2.63 -5.81
C VAL A 134 -4.45 2.37 -5.73
N LEU A 135 -4.07 1.13 -5.46
CA LEU A 135 -2.68 0.68 -5.44
C LEU A 135 -2.32 0.02 -6.77
N ILE A 136 -1.21 0.42 -7.35
CA ILE A 136 -0.63 -0.20 -8.55
C ILE A 136 0.67 -0.89 -8.16
N MET A 137 0.71 -2.23 -8.29
CA MET A 137 1.92 -2.99 -8.03
C MET A 137 2.97 -2.70 -9.09
N THR A 138 4.13 -2.25 -8.66
CA THR A 138 5.31 -1.98 -9.53
C THR A 138 6.35 -3.09 -9.49
N VAL A 139 6.01 -4.19 -8.81
CA VAL A 139 6.68 -5.50 -8.83
C VAL A 139 5.62 -6.61 -8.77
N ASN A 140 5.97 -7.87 -8.99
CA ASN A 140 5.08 -8.97 -8.64
C ASN A 140 4.98 -9.08 -7.12
N PRO A 141 3.76 -9.13 -6.51
CA PRO A 141 3.60 -9.19 -5.06
C PRO A 141 4.19 -10.46 -4.45
N GLY A 142 4.55 -10.40 -3.14
CA GLY A 142 4.97 -11.55 -2.35
C GLY A 142 6.36 -11.45 -1.71
N PHE A 143 7.26 -10.59 -2.22
CA PHE A 143 8.61 -10.42 -1.66
C PHE A 143 9.08 -8.98 -1.74
N GLY A 144 9.78 -8.51 -0.72
CA GLY A 144 10.47 -7.23 -0.72
C GLY A 144 11.76 -7.23 -1.55
N GLY A 145 12.27 -6.05 -1.88
CA GLY A 145 13.59 -5.86 -2.49
C GLY A 145 13.69 -6.23 -3.98
N GLN A 146 12.58 -6.34 -4.68
CA GLN A 146 12.51 -6.60 -6.11
C GLN A 146 12.83 -5.35 -6.94
N ALA A 147 13.28 -5.56 -8.19
CA ALA A 147 13.51 -4.49 -9.14
C ALA A 147 12.19 -3.86 -9.61
N PHE A 148 12.14 -2.55 -9.62
CA PHE A 148 11.03 -1.76 -10.15
C PHE A 148 10.75 -2.07 -11.62
N ILE A 149 9.48 -2.14 -12.01
CA ILE A 149 9.03 -2.38 -13.40
C ILE A 149 8.58 -1.03 -13.99
N PRO A 150 9.42 -0.32 -14.74
CA PRO A 150 9.13 1.05 -15.19
C PRO A 150 7.95 1.14 -16.16
N GLU A 151 7.63 0.07 -16.90
CA GLU A 151 6.51 0.00 -17.84
C GLU A 151 5.14 0.18 -17.15
N ILE A 152 5.08 -0.08 -15.83
CA ILE A 152 3.86 0.07 -15.03
C ILE A 152 3.45 1.54 -14.88
N MET A 153 4.35 2.48 -15.09
CA MET A 153 4.00 3.90 -15.02
C MET A 153 2.86 4.30 -15.97
N SER A 154 2.76 3.66 -17.13
CA SER A 154 1.63 3.83 -18.04
C SER A 154 0.28 3.47 -17.43
N LYS A 155 0.25 2.53 -16.46
CA LYS A 155 -0.98 2.19 -15.72
C LYS A 155 -1.33 3.27 -14.69
N VAL A 156 -0.32 3.84 -14.02
CA VAL A 156 -0.52 4.96 -13.09
C VAL A 156 -1.14 6.15 -13.85
N GLU A 157 -0.56 6.52 -14.99
CA GLU A 157 -1.09 7.58 -15.86
C GLU A 157 -2.55 7.30 -16.28
N ARG A 158 -2.83 6.04 -16.64
CA ARG A 158 -4.18 5.63 -17.02
C ARG A 158 -5.18 5.75 -15.86
N VAL A 159 -4.77 5.42 -14.63
CA VAL A 159 -5.62 5.58 -13.42
C VAL A 159 -5.87 7.07 -13.14
N VAL A 160 -4.87 7.93 -13.34
CA VAL A 160 -5.03 9.40 -13.25
C VAL A 160 -6.10 9.90 -14.22
N GLU A 161 -6.02 9.50 -15.50
CA GLU A 161 -7.03 9.86 -16.51
C GLU A 161 -8.44 9.43 -16.10
N LEU A 162 -8.59 8.21 -15.57
CA LEU A 162 -9.88 7.70 -15.11
C LEU A 162 -10.39 8.47 -13.90
N ARG A 163 -9.51 8.80 -12.94
CA ARG A 163 -9.84 9.61 -11.77
C ARG A 163 -10.36 10.99 -12.16
N GLU A 164 -9.65 11.68 -13.06
CA GLU A 164 -10.02 13.00 -13.53
C GLU A 164 -11.33 12.99 -14.31
N LYS A 165 -11.46 12.04 -15.26
CA LYS A 165 -12.66 11.89 -16.08
C LYS A 165 -13.90 11.56 -15.25
N GLY A 166 -13.74 10.75 -14.19
CA GLY A 166 -14.82 10.35 -13.30
C GLY A 166 -15.12 11.35 -12.18
N GLY A 167 -14.25 12.37 -11.98
CA GLY A 167 -14.36 13.30 -10.86
C GLY A 167 -14.12 12.62 -9.50
N TYR A 168 -13.34 11.55 -9.48
CA TYR A 168 -13.03 10.80 -8.26
C TYR A 168 -11.91 11.46 -7.46
N SER A 169 -11.83 11.14 -6.16
CA SER A 169 -10.89 11.77 -5.21
C SER A 169 -9.97 10.79 -4.47
N PHE A 170 -9.89 9.54 -4.96
CA PHE A 170 -9.03 8.52 -4.33
C PHE A 170 -7.53 8.84 -4.47
N ASP A 171 -6.74 8.38 -3.51
CA ASP A 171 -5.28 8.39 -3.59
C ASP A 171 -4.78 7.34 -4.59
N ILE A 172 -3.67 7.60 -5.25
CA ILE A 172 -2.98 6.65 -6.14
C ILE A 172 -1.67 6.26 -5.49
N GLU A 173 -1.58 4.98 -5.12
CA GLU A 173 -0.44 4.39 -4.45
C GLU A 173 0.35 3.51 -5.39
N VAL A 174 1.67 3.44 -5.18
CA VAL A 174 2.57 2.50 -5.87
C VAL A 174 3.37 1.72 -4.84
N ASP A 175 3.52 0.41 -5.08
CA ASP A 175 4.29 -0.50 -4.23
C ASP A 175 5.20 -1.42 -5.05
N GLY A 176 6.47 -1.39 -4.68
CA GLY A 176 7.51 -2.25 -5.23
C GLY A 176 8.68 -1.51 -5.89
N GLY A 177 9.87 -1.69 -5.34
CA GLY A 177 11.10 -1.11 -5.89
C GLY A 177 11.18 0.42 -5.84
N VAL A 178 10.42 1.05 -4.95
CA VAL A 178 10.46 2.51 -4.77
C VAL A 178 11.70 2.90 -3.96
N ASP A 179 12.51 3.77 -4.55
CA ASP A 179 13.70 4.36 -3.97
C ASP A 179 13.92 5.80 -4.51
N ASN A 180 15.03 6.42 -4.17
CA ASN A 180 15.36 7.79 -4.61
C ASN A 180 15.58 7.94 -6.13
N ASN A 181 15.75 6.84 -6.89
CA ASN A 181 15.90 6.88 -8.34
C ASN A 181 14.55 6.67 -9.07
N THR A 182 13.60 5.99 -8.43
CA THR A 182 12.33 5.59 -9.07
C THR A 182 11.15 6.47 -8.65
N ILE A 183 11.17 7.06 -7.45
CA ILE A 183 10.05 7.81 -6.88
C ILE A 183 9.64 9.02 -7.72
N ALA A 184 10.60 9.72 -8.33
CA ALA A 184 10.32 10.87 -9.21
C ALA A 184 9.49 10.45 -10.43
N ALA A 185 9.77 9.29 -11.03
CA ALA A 185 8.99 8.75 -12.14
C ALA A 185 7.55 8.39 -11.69
N CYS A 186 7.39 7.83 -10.48
CA CYS A 186 6.08 7.52 -9.91
C CYS A 186 5.25 8.79 -9.67
N ALA A 187 5.85 9.81 -9.08
CA ALA A 187 5.19 11.11 -8.83
C ALA A 187 4.81 11.81 -10.14
N LYS A 188 5.70 11.78 -11.13
CA LYS A 188 5.44 12.35 -12.46
C LYS A 188 4.28 11.63 -13.18
N ALA A 189 4.15 10.32 -13.01
CA ALA A 189 3.02 9.56 -13.54
C ALA A 189 1.69 9.87 -12.82
N GLY A 190 1.74 10.51 -11.64
CA GLY A 190 0.60 11.00 -10.87
C GLY A 190 0.25 10.20 -9.63
N ALA A 191 1.14 9.30 -9.17
CA ALA A 191 1.05 8.69 -7.86
C ALA A 191 1.29 9.74 -6.75
N ASN A 192 0.63 9.59 -5.62
CA ASN A 192 0.78 10.47 -4.47
C ASN A 192 1.00 9.73 -3.14
N VAL A 193 0.97 8.40 -3.14
CA VAL A 193 1.38 7.55 -2.00
C VAL A 193 2.45 6.59 -2.48
N PHE A 194 3.57 6.51 -1.75
CA PHE A 194 4.76 5.76 -2.16
C PHE A 194 5.16 4.77 -1.08
N VAL A 195 4.99 3.48 -1.38
CA VAL A 195 5.42 2.41 -0.48
C VAL A 195 6.89 2.12 -0.70
N ALA A 196 7.69 2.25 0.34
CA ALA A 196 9.11 1.93 0.32
C ALA A 196 9.49 1.03 1.51
N GLY A 197 10.05 -0.13 1.23
CA GLY A 197 10.48 -1.10 2.25
C GLY A 197 12.00 -1.12 2.39
N SER A 198 12.66 -2.00 1.66
CA SER A 198 14.09 -2.28 1.80
C SER A 198 15.00 -1.06 1.64
N TYR A 199 14.60 -0.06 0.83
CA TYR A 199 15.33 1.18 0.71
C TYR A 199 15.40 1.94 2.04
N LEU A 200 14.29 2.06 2.75
CA LEU A 200 14.18 2.77 4.02
C LEU A 200 14.87 2.02 5.16
N PHE A 201 14.62 0.72 5.30
CA PHE A 201 15.05 -0.06 6.47
C PHE A 201 16.51 -0.53 6.40
N LYS A 202 17.16 -0.49 5.23
CA LYS A 202 18.61 -0.76 5.11
C LYS A 202 19.48 0.27 5.81
N ASN A 203 18.99 1.49 6.02
CA ASN A 203 19.71 2.55 6.70
C ASN A 203 19.21 2.69 8.15
N PRO A 204 20.11 2.84 9.13
CA PRO A 204 19.70 3.09 10.51
C PRO A 204 18.98 4.43 10.70
N ASP A 205 19.28 5.45 9.89
CA ASP A 205 18.59 6.74 9.89
C ASP A 205 17.43 6.76 8.90
N LEU A 206 16.28 6.27 9.36
CA LEU A 206 15.04 6.21 8.56
C LEU A 206 14.51 7.61 8.24
N THR A 207 14.70 8.58 9.13
CA THR A 207 14.28 9.98 8.91
C THR A 207 15.02 10.60 7.74
N ALA A 208 16.35 10.45 7.68
CA ALA A 208 17.13 10.93 6.55
C ALA A 208 16.73 10.25 5.23
N GLN A 209 16.38 8.95 5.26
CA GLN A 209 15.92 8.25 4.06
C GLN A 209 14.56 8.73 3.58
N VAL A 210 13.60 8.98 4.48
CA VAL A 210 12.29 9.58 4.13
C VAL A 210 12.48 10.96 3.52
N GLN A 211 13.38 11.79 4.09
CA GLN A 211 13.67 13.11 3.53
C GLN A 211 14.30 13.00 2.13
N THR A 212 15.24 12.06 1.92
CA THR A 212 15.84 11.82 0.60
C THR A 212 14.79 11.45 -0.45
N LEU A 213 13.77 10.65 -0.09
CA LEU A 213 12.66 10.35 -0.99
C LEU A 213 11.85 11.61 -1.34
N ARG A 214 11.57 12.47 -0.36
CA ARG A 214 10.84 13.73 -0.60
C ARG A 214 11.63 14.66 -1.52
N ASP A 215 12.93 14.83 -1.25
CA ASP A 215 13.81 15.68 -2.07
C ASP A 215 13.88 15.17 -3.52
N ALA A 216 13.85 13.85 -3.72
CA ALA A 216 13.84 13.23 -5.05
C ALA A 216 12.52 13.41 -5.81
N ILE A 217 11.38 13.63 -5.12
CA ILE A 217 10.12 13.95 -5.78
C ILE A 217 10.13 15.39 -6.31
N ASP A 218 10.78 16.31 -5.57
CA ASP A 218 10.77 17.74 -5.84
C ASP A 218 11.90 18.16 -6.81
N ALA A 219 12.81 17.22 -7.17
CA ALA A 219 13.95 17.49 -8.05
C ALA A 219 13.56 17.42 -9.55
#